data_a1a4a36c5f5c8b12d7c1c59f9062abcb
#
_entry.id   a1a4a36c5f5c8b12d7c1c59f9062abcb
#
_cell.length_a   1.000
_cell.length_b   1.000
_cell.length_c   1.000
_cell.angle_alpha   90.00
_cell.angle_beta   90.00
_cell.angle_gamma   90.00
#
_symmetry.space_group_name_H-M   'P 1'
#
loop_
_entity.id
_entity.type
_entity.pdbx_description
1 polymer ?
#
loop_
_entity_poly.entity_id
_entity_poly.type
_entity_poly.pdbx_seq_one_letter_code
_entity_poly.pdbx_strand_id
1 'polypeptide(L)'
;MTRVNSKYGPRRRRKHKGIDLKVQIGDTIRAAFDGKVRIKNFERRGYGYYLVIRHPNGLETVYGHLSKFLVGVNDIVRAGDPIALGGNTGRSTGSHLHFETRFLGQAINPADIIDFENSIPHQDQYVFRNVKINGRKSNIYTSSNSQMVYHRVKSGDTLGKIARIYGTTVNELCRLNGLKSTSMLRIGQSIRCSAGV
;
A
#
# COMPACT_ATOMS: atom_id res chain seq x y z
N MET A 1 -12.26 -2.76 -4.60
CA MET A 1 -11.36 -3.92 -4.45
C MET A 1 -10.27 -3.83 -5.51
N THR A 2 -9.02 -3.71 -5.08
CA THR A 2 -7.87 -3.65 -6.02
C THR A 2 -7.38 -5.07 -6.27
N ARG A 3 -7.60 -5.58 -7.48
CA ARG A 3 -7.21 -6.96 -7.84
C ARG A 3 -5.72 -7.04 -8.19
N VAL A 4 -4.98 -7.91 -7.50
CA VAL A 4 -3.58 -8.24 -7.81
C VAL A 4 -3.54 -9.21 -8.98
N ASN A 5 -2.93 -8.81 -10.09
CA ASN A 5 -2.73 -9.64 -11.30
C ASN A 5 -1.42 -10.43 -11.22
N SER A 6 -0.38 -9.87 -10.61
CA SER A 6 0.93 -10.52 -10.50
C SER A 6 1.63 -10.13 -9.22
N LYS A 7 2.15 -11.14 -8.50
CA LYS A 7 2.81 -10.98 -7.20
C LYS A 7 4.27 -10.56 -7.35
N TYR A 8 4.82 -9.98 -6.27
CA TYR A 8 6.24 -9.76 -6.07
C TYR A 8 6.99 -11.10 -6.00
N GLY A 9 8.24 -11.12 -6.46
CA GLY A 9 9.10 -12.28 -6.26
C GLY A 9 9.83 -12.78 -7.50
N PRO A 10 10.40 -13.99 -7.45
CA PRO A 10 11.17 -14.56 -8.54
C PRO A 10 10.31 -14.87 -9.75
N ARG A 11 10.78 -14.51 -10.93
CA ARG A 11 10.28 -14.94 -12.24
C ARG A 11 11.41 -15.70 -12.97
N ARG A 12 11.11 -16.50 -13.98
CA ARG A 12 12.08 -17.39 -14.66
C ARG A 12 13.48 -16.77 -14.94
N ARG A 13 13.58 -15.48 -15.33
CA ARG A 13 14.84 -14.81 -15.70
C ARG A 13 15.15 -13.58 -14.84
N ARG A 14 14.27 -13.13 -13.95
CA ARG A 14 14.45 -11.92 -13.13
C ARG A 14 13.46 -11.88 -11.97
N LYS A 15 13.77 -11.02 -11.00
CA LYS A 15 12.88 -10.75 -9.88
C LYS A 15 11.88 -9.66 -10.27
N HIS A 16 10.59 -9.89 -10.00
CA HIS A 16 9.56 -8.87 -10.03
C HIS A 16 9.68 -8.03 -8.76
N LYS A 17 10.00 -6.74 -8.91
CA LYS A 17 10.32 -5.85 -7.78
C LYS A 17 9.08 -5.24 -7.12
N GLY A 18 7.90 -5.48 -7.67
CA GLY A 18 6.62 -4.95 -7.20
C GLY A 18 5.49 -5.94 -7.36
N ILE A 19 4.29 -5.44 -7.37
CA ILE A 19 3.08 -6.16 -7.75
C ILE A 19 2.43 -5.46 -8.93
N ASP A 20 1.68 -6.23 -9.73
CA ASP A 20 0.91 -5.66 -10.83
C ASP A 20 -0.57 -5.67 -10.42
N LEU A 21 -1.18 -4.50 -10.41
CA LEU A 21 -2.58 -4.27 -10.03
C LEU A 21 -3.42 -4.04 -11.28
N LYS A 22 -4.62 -4.63 -11.30
CA LYS A 22 -5.54 -4.43 -12.42
C LYS A 22 -6.04 -3.00 -12.44
N VAL A 23 -5.74 -2.28 -13.53
CA VAL A 23 -6.29 -0.96 -13.84
C VAL A 23 -6.56 -0.88 -15.35
N GLN A 24 -7.47 0.01 -15.75
CA GLN A 24 -7.69 0.36 -17.14
C GLN A 24 -6.91 1.62 -17.50
N ILE A 25 -6.71 1.84 -18.80
CA ILE A 25 -6.14 3.10 -19.30
C ILE A 25 -7.10 4.23 -18.93
N GLY A 26 -6.58 5.26 -18.25
CA GLY A 26 -7.37 6.39 -17.79
C GLY A 26 -7.90 6.27 -16.36
N ASP A 27 -7.84 5.10 -15.72
CA ASP A 27 -8.19 4.95 -14.30
C ASP A 27 -7.32 5.85 -13.43
N THR A 28 -7.93 6.51 -12.45
CA THR A 28 -7.20 7.39 -11.53
C THR A 28 -6.31 6.58 -10.59
N ILE A 29 -5.02 6.82 -10.66
CA ILE A 29 -4.02 6.29 -9.72
C ILE A 29 -3.85 7.27 -8.57
N ARG A 30 -3.91 6.76 -7.35
CA ARG A 30 -3.85 7.55 -6.11
C ARG A 30 -2.59 7.25 -5.32
N ALA A 31 -2.10 8.23 -4.57
CA ALA A 31 -0.98 8.07 -3.64
C ALA A 31 -1.35 7.07 -2.54
N ALA A 32 -0.47 6.09 -2.30
CA ALA A 32 -0.69 5.09 -1.25
C ALA A 32 -0.51 5.66 0.16
N PHE A 33 0.38 6.64 0.32
CA PHE A 33 0.73 7.28 1.59
C PHE A 33 1.05 8.76 1.37
N ASP A 34 1.03 9.54 2.46
CA ASP A 34 1.51 10.92 2.45
C ASP A 34 2.97 10.98 2.04
N GLY A 35 3.35 11.95 1.21
CA GLY A 35 4.73 12.06 0.77
C GLY A 35 5.01 13.19 -0.20
N LYS A 36 6.22 13.18 -0.74
CA LYS A 36 6.71 14.16 -1.73
C LYS A 36 7.10 13.45 -3.02
N VAL A 37 6.63 13.94 -4.16
CA VAL A 37 7.02 13.42 -5.47
C VAL A 37 8.50 13.66 -5.70
N ARG A 38 9.30 12.60 -5.75
CA ARG A 38 10.75 12.66 -5.96
C ARG A 38 11.16 12.52 -7.42
N ILE A 39 10.50 11.62 -8.14
CA ILE A 39 10.80 11.33 -9.54
C ILE A 39 9.51 11.33 -10.34
N LYS A 40 9.56 11.98 -11.50
CA LYS A 40 8.60 11.93 -12.59
C LYS A 40 9.40 11.74 -13.86
N ASN A 41 9.29 10.56 -14.50
CA ASN A 41 10.15 10.26 -15.63
C ASN A 41 9.50 9.22 -16.57
N PHE A 42 10.19 8.94 -17.69
CA PHE A 42 9.80 7.95 -18.69
C PHE A 42 10.95 6.99 -19.00
N GLU A 43 10.72 5.70 -18.88
CA GLU A 43 11.67 4.63 -19.21
C GLU A 43 11.09 3.67 -20.25
N ARG A 44 11.47 3.82 -21.50
CA ARG A 44 10.90 3.07 -22.65
C ARG A 44 10.95 1.55 -22.49
N ARG A 45 12.08 1.00 -21.99
CA ARG A 45 12.31 -0.45 -21.83
C ARG A 45 12.06 -0.96 -20.40
N GLY A 46 11.41 -0.17 -19.56
CA GLY A 46 11.13 -0.44 -18.16
C GLY A 46 9.74 0.02 -17.75
N TYR A 47 9.70 0.95 -16.80
CA TYR A 47 8.47 1.43 -16.16
C TYR A 47 7.51 2.22 -17.07
N GLY A 48 7.92 2.64 -18.29
CA GLY A 48 7.14 3.60 -19.05
C GLY A 48 7.09 4.96 -18.34
N TYR A 49 5.98 5.65 -18.36
CA TYR A 49 5.76 6.79 -17.47
C TYR A 49 5.65 6.28 -16.04
N TYR A 50 6.45 6.87 -15.14
CA TYR A 50 6.46 6.46 -13.75
C TYR A 50 6.71 7.60 -12.78
N LEU A 51 6.16 7.45 -11.59
CA LEU A 51 6.37 8.32 -10.42
C LEU A 51 7.07 7.55 -9.31
N VAL A 52 7.91 8.25 -8.55
CA VAL A 52 8.41 7.80 -7.26
C VAL A 52 8.03 8.85 -6.21
N ILE A 53 7.34 8.42 -5.18
CA ILE A 53 6.97 9.25 -4.04
C ILE A 53 7.79 8.80 -2.84
N ARG A 54 8.45 9.74 -2.18
CA ARG A 54 9.17 9.52 -0.92
C ARG A 54 8.29 9.92 0.25
N HIS A 55 8.21 9.04 1.22
CA HIS A 55 7.43 9.21 2.43
C HIS A 55 8.32 9.67 3.60
N PRO A 56 7.77 10.31 4.65
CA PRO A 56 8.56 10.88 5.76
C PRO A 56 9.45 9.86 6.50
N ASN A 57 9.04 8.58 6.52
CA ASN A 57 9.77 7.47 7.15
C ASN A 57 10.87 6.85 6.28
N GLY A 58 11.18 7.44 5.10
CA GLY A 58 12.17 6.94 4.15
C GLY A 58 11.70 5.82 3.23
N LEU A 59 10.46 5.35 3.36
CA LEU A 59 9.82 4.47 2.38
C LEU A 59 9.65 5.23 1.05
N GLU A 60 9.74 4.53 -0.06
CA GLU A 60 9.37 5.05 -1.38
C GLU A 60 8.35 4.13 -2.03
N THR A 61 7.38 4.72 -2.71
CA THR A 61 6.46 4.01 -3.59
C THR A 61 6.71 4.37 -5.03
N VAL A 62 6.65 3.36 -5.92
CA VAL A 62 6.84 3.52 -7.37
C VAL A 62 5.54 3.15 -8.06
N TYR A 63 5.13 3.98 -9.00
CA TYR A 63 3.93 3.81 -9.82
C TYR A 63 4.35 3.80 -11.29
N GLY A 64 4.29 2.64 -11.95
CA GLY A 64 4.74 2.44 -13.32
C GLY A 64 3.62 2.16 -14.31
N HIS A 65 3.96 2.19 -15.59
CA HIS A 65 3.10 1.98 -16.75
C HIS A 65 1.96 2.98 -16.88
N LEU A 66 2.16 4.20 -16.35
CA LEU A 66 1.18 5.28 -16.37
C LEU A 66 0.94 5.81 -17.80
N SER A 67 -0.21 6.47 -18.02
CA SER A 67 -0.51 7.18 -19.28
C SER A 67 -0.33 8.69 -19.16
N LYS A 68 -0.58 9.26 -17.97
CA LYS A 68 -0.50 10.70 -17.72
C LYS A 68 -0.16 10.97 -16.26
N PHE A 69 0.64 11.99 -16.02
CA PHE A 69 0.90 12.53 -14.69
C PHE A 69 -0.12 13.62 -14.35
N LEU A 70 -0.57 13.65 -13.09
CA LEU A 70 -1.42 14.70 -12.53
C LEU A 70 -0.67 15.59 -11.55
N VAL A 71 0.57 15.22 -11.20
CA VAL A 71 1.46 15.93 -10.26
C VAL A 71 2.82 16.19 -10.87
N GLY A 72 3.54 17.15 -10.30
CA GLY A 72 4.90 17.53 -10.63
C GLY A 72 5.94 16.99 -9.64
N VAL A 73 7.23 17.09 -10.00
CA VAL A 73 8.33 16.83 -9.05
C VAL A 73 8.28 17.88 -7.94
N ASN A 74 8.50 17.46 -6.71
CA ASN A 74 8.44 18.22 -5.47
C ASN A 74 7.03 18.49 -4.93
N ASP A 75 5.95 18.12 -5.62
CA ASP A 75 4.61 18.24 -5.08
C ASP A 75 4.48 17.40 -3.82
N ILE A 76 3.78 17.94 -2.82
CA ILE A 76 3.38 17.25 -1.62
C ILE A 76 2.01 16.61 -1.90
N VAL A 77 1.89 15.34 -1.61
CA VAL A 77 0.65 14.57 -1.79
C VAL A 77 0.25 13.88 -0.50
N ARG A 78 -1.04 13.74 -0.29
CA ARG A 78 -1.62 12.96 0.80
C ARG A 78 -2.07 11.59 0.30
N ALA A 79 -2.17 10.63 1.21
CA ALA A 79 -2.77 9.35 0.91
C ALA A 79 -4.17 9.53 0.29
N GLY A 80 -4.40 8.89 -0.87
CA GLY A 80 -5.65 9.03 -1.62
C GLY A 80 -5.67 10.15 -2.66
N ASP A 81 -4.72 11.06 -2.69
CA ASP A 81 -4.66 12.12 -3.71
C ASP A 81 -4.45 11.53 -5.10
N PRO A 82 -5.12 12.07 -6.15
CA PRO A 82 -4.92 11.67 -7.52
C PRO A 82 -3.53 12.12 -8.01
N ILE A 83 -2.68 11.18 -8.42
CA ILE A 83 -1.29 11.46 -8.84
C ILE A 83 -1.01 11.19 -10.31
N ALA A 84 -1.78 10.29 -10.92
CA ALA A 84 -1.58 9.90 -12.31
C ALA A 84 -2.82 9.19 -12.88
N LEU A 85 -2.76 8.86 -14.16
CA LEU A 85 -3.72 7.98 -14.83
C LEU A 85 -3.06 6.67 -15.21
N GLY A 86 -3.80 5.56 -15.05
CA GLY A 86 -3.40 4.23 -15.48
C GLY A 86 -3.12 4.17 -16.98
N GLY A 87 -2.23 3.27 -17.37
CA GLY A 87 -1.80 3.16 -18.75
C GLY A 87 -1.26 1.78 -19.11
N ASN A 88 -0.51 1.75 -20.23
CA ASN A 88 0.16 0.57 -20.74
C ASN A 88 1.50 0.96 -21.40
N THR A 89 2.23 1.90 -20.79
CA THR A 89 3.48 2.44 -21.35
C THR A 89 4.72 1.66 -20.89
N GLY A 90 5.83 1.81 -21.61
CA GLY A 90 7.07 1.12 -21.31
C GLY A 90 7.01 -0.38 -21.65
N ARG A 91 7.61 -1.22 -20.81
CA ARG A 91 7.62 -2.67 -20.99
C ARG A 91 6.41 -3.32 -20.33
N SER A 92 5.27 -3.20 -20.94
CA SER A 92 4.00 -3.76 -20.49
C SER A 92 3.33 -4.55 -21.61
N THR A 93 2.65 -5.64 -21.26
CA THR A 93 1.91 -6.51 -22.19
C THR A 93 0.40 -6.28 -22.14
N GLY A 94 -0.07 -5.41 -21.27
CA GLY A 94 -1.48 -5.07 -21.08
C GLY A 94 -1.63 -4.05 -19.97
N SER A 95 -2.77 -3.34 -19.93
CA SER A 95 -3.00 -2.28 -18.95
C SER A 95 -2.97 -2.80 -17.53
N HIS A 96 -2.06 -2.25 -16.73
CA HIS A 96 -1.93 -2.52 -15.30
C HIS A 96 -1.10 -1.42 -14.63
N LEU A 97 -1.24 -1.27 -13.31
CA LEU A 97 -0.33 -0.48 -12.50
C LEU A 97 0.75 -1.39 -11.94
N HIS A 98 2.00 -1.15 -12.31
CA HIS A 98 3.14 -1.73 -11.62
C HIS A 98 3.43 -0.90 -10.37
N PHE A 99 3.24 -1.50 -9.19
CA PHE A 99 3.40 -0.84 -7.91
C PHE A 99 4.53 -1.46 -7.09
N GLU A 100 5.48 -0.62 -6.63
CA GLU A 100 6.56 -1.07 -5.77
C GLU A 100 6.58 -0.30 -4.45
N THR A 101 7.05 -0.97 -3.41
CA THR A 101 7.52 -0.34 -2.17
C THR A 101 9.01 -0.56 -2.05
N ARG A 102 9.75 0.48 -1.66
CA ARG A 102 11.21 0.46 -1.50
C ARG A 102 11.62 1.12 -0.20
N PHE A 103 12.65 0.59 0.43
CA PHE A 103 13.31 1.24 1.55
C PHE A 103 14.82 1.27 1.30
N LEU A 104 15.44 2.45 1.38
CA LEU A 104 16.86 2.66 1.05
C LEU A 104 17.26 2.05 -0.31
N GLY A 105 16.41 2.21 -1.32
CA GLY A 105 16.61 1.68 -2.68
C GLY A 105 16.34 0.18 -2.86
N GLN A 106 16.06 -0.55 -1.79
CA GLN A 106 15.74 -1.98 -1.84
C GLN A 106 14.24 -2.21 -1.98
N ALA A 107 13.85 -3.02 -2.98
CA ALA A 107 12.46 -3.38 -3.18
C ALA A 107 11.98 -4.34 -2.09
N ILE A 108 10.86 -4.00 -1.50
CA ILE A 108 10.12 -4.76 -0.48
C ILE A 108 8.88 -5.34 -1.17
N ASN A 109 8.40 -6.50 -0.74
CA ASN A 109 7.12 -7.00 -1.21
C ASN A 109 5.98 -6.07 -0.74
N PRO A 110 5.24 -5.41 -1.66
CA PRO A 110 4.17 -4.51 -1.26
C PRO A 110 3.08 -5.18 -0.44
N ALA A 111 2.83 -6.49 -0.66
CA ALA A 111 1.84 -7.25 0.09
C ALA A 111 2.23 -7.51 1.55
N ASP A 112 3.49 -7.26 1.95
CA ASP A 112 3.90 -7.31 3.36
C ASP A 112 3.53 -6.03 4.12
N ILE A 113 3.25 -4.95 3.39
CA ILE A 113 2.92 -3.62 3.94
C ILE A 113 1.44 -3.31 3.79
N ILE A 114 0.85 -3.66 2.64
CA ILE A 114 -0.52 -3.30 2.26
C ILE A 114 -1.36 -4.55 2.02
N ASP A 115 -2.49 -4.61 2.68
CA ASP A 115 -3.59 -5.51 2.34
C ASP A 115 -4.36 -4.93 1.15
N PHE A 116 -4.11 -5.47 -0.04
CA PHE A 116 -4.74 -4.99 -1.28
C PHE A 116 -6.22 -5.39 -1.40
N GLU A 117 -6.67 -6.37 -0.68
CA GLU A 117 -8.07 -6.79 -0.67
C GLU A 117 -8.92 -5.74 0.08
N ASN A 118 -8.43 -5.31 1.24
CA ASN A 118 -9.11 -4.34 2.09
C ASN A 118 -8.65 -2.89 1.84
N SER A 119 -7.57 -2.69 1.07
CA SER A 119 -6.96 -1.37 0.78
C SER A 119 -6.52 -0.62 2.04
N ILE A 120 -5.90 -1.33 2.97
CA ILE A 120 -5.38 -0.81 4.24
C ILE A 120 -3.94 -1.28 4.47
N PRO A 121 -3.12 -0.57 5.26
CA PRO A 121 -1.85 -1.11 5.72
C PRO A 121 -2.08 -2.28 6.68
N HIS A 122 -1.21 -3.29 6.64
CA HIS A 122 -1.26 -4.41 7.59
C HIS A 122 -0.94 -3.97 9.02
N GLN A 123 -0.07 -2.94 9.16
CA GLN A 123 0.44 -2.47 10.46
C GLN A 123 0.74 -0.98 10.40
N ASP A 124 0.69 -0.30 11.56
CA ASP A 124 1.11 1.10 11.68
C ASP A 124 2.63 1.26 11.58
N GLN A 125 3.38 0.22 11.95
CA GLN A 125 4.84 0.21 11.91
C GLN A 125 5.32 -1.03 11.19
N TYR A 126 6.23 -0.84 10.24
CA TYR A 126 6.91 -1.90 9.53
C TYR A 126 8.40 -1.85 9.87
N VAL A 127 8.93 -2.92 10.49
CA VAL A 127 10.34 -3.00 10.87
C VAL A 127 11.13 -3.62 9.73
N PHE A 128 11.92 -2.80 9.05
CA PHE A 128 12.86 -3.27 8.05
C PHE A 128 14.14 -3.77 8.72
N ARG A 129 14.45 -5.05 8.57
CA ARG A 129 15.71 -5.64 9.04
C ARG A 129 16.48 -6.25 7.88
N ASN A 130 17.73 -5.87 7.73
CA ASN A 130 18.66 -6.47 6.78
C ASN A 130 19.45 -7.56 7.51
N VAL A 131 19.12 -8.82 7.27
CA VAL A 131 19.75 -9.97 7.93
C VAL A 131 20.58 -10.76 6.92
N LYS A 132 21.79 -11.18 7.31
CA LYS A 132 22.57 -12.14 6.55
C LYS A 132 22.16 -13.56 6.96
N ILE A 133 21.68 -14.37 6.03
CA ILE A 133 21.44 -15.80 6.22
C ILE A 133 22.45 -16.55 5.37
N ASN A 134 23.21 -17.44 6.01
CA ASN A 134 24.27 -18.24 5.35
C ASN A 134 25.25 -17.39 4.53
N GLY A 135 25.68 -16.25 5.07
CA GLY A 135 26.59 -15.33 4.41
C GLY A 135 26.01 -14.49 3.28
N ARG A 136 24.77 -14.74 2.86
CA ARG A 136 24.06 -13.94 1.86
C ARG A 136 23.15 -12.92 2.53
N LYS A 137 23.17 -11.67 2.04
CA LYS A 137 22.20 -10.65 2.49
C LYS A 137 20.80 -11.14 2.15
N SER A 138 20.01 -11.46 3.15
CA SER A 138 18.58 -11.75 3.01
C SER A 138 17.81 -10.63 3.67
N ASN A 139 16.85 -10.06 2.93
CA ASN A 139 15.92 -9.11 3.50
C ASN A 139 14.83 -9.93 4.19
N ILE A 140 15.01 -10.19 5.47
CA ILE A 140 13.94 -10.75 6.30
C ILE A 140 13.15 -9.56 6.81
N TYR A 141 11.91 -9.48 6.36
CA TYR A 141 10.94 -8.57 6.88
C TYR A 141 10.26 -9.30 8.03
N THR A 142 10.66 -9.00 9.26
CA THR A 142 9.86 -9.40 10.41
C THR A 142 8.91 -8.27 10.71
N SER A 143 7.62 -8.49 10.51
CA SER A 143 6.63 -7.74 11.25
C SER A 143 6.92 -7.95 12.73
N SER A 144 7.11 -6.88 13.48
CA SER A 144 6.99 -6.98 14.94
C SER A 144 5.59 -7.58 15.19
N ASN A 145 5.45 -8.50 16.14
CA ASN A 145 4.29 -9.35 16.36
C ASN A 145 3.05 -8.62 16.91
N SER A 146 2.94 -7.34 16.62
CA SER A 146 1.74 -6.53 16.87
C SER A 146 0.88 -6.54 15.61
N GLN A 147 0.21 -7.66 15.37
CA GLN A 147 -0.79 -7.74 14.32
C GLN A 147 -1.89 -6.73 14.63
N MET A 148 -1.97 -5.69 13.80
CA MET A 148 -3.17 -4.87 13.79
C MET A 148 -4.33 -5.71 13.29
N VAL A 149 -5.33 -5.84 14.11
CA VAL A 149 -6.53 -6.58 13.79
C VAL A 149 -7.57 -5.60 13.27
N TYR A 150 -8.05 -5.85 12.07
CA TYR A 150 -9.12 -5.09 11.45
C TYR A 150 -10.39 -5.92 11.38
N HIS A 151 -11.51 -5.27 11.59
CA HIS A 151 -12.86 -5.82 11.39
C HIS A 151 -13.52 -5.17 10.19
N ARG A 152 -13.96 -5.96 9.23
CA ARG A 152 -14.78 -5.45 8.12
C ARG A 152 -16.23 -5.43 8.55
N VAL A 153 -16.82 -4.26 8.60
CA VAL A 153 -18.21 -4.04 9.03
C VAL A 153 -19.18 -4.81 8.14
N LYS A 154 -20.01 -5.63 8.77
CA LYS A 154 -21.10 -6.38 8.15
C LYS A 154 -22.44 -5.79 8.57
N SER A 155 -23.51 -6.18 7.88
CA SER A 155 -24.87 -5.80 8.28
C SER A 155 -25.15 -6.20 9.74
N GLY A 156 -25.69 -5.27 10.53
CA GLY A 156 -25.97 -5.47 11.96
C GLY A 156 -24.77 -5.34 12.89
N ASP A 157 -23.60 -4.89 12.42
CA ASP A 157 -22.48 -4.58 13.29
C ASP A 157 -22.64 -3.20 13.92
N THR A 158 -22.19 -3.11 15.17
CA THR A 158 -22.09 -1.87 15.94
C THR A 158 -20.70 -1.80 16.59
N LEU A 159 -20.25 -0.60 16.95
CA LEU A 159 -18.98 -0.42 17.68
C LEU A 159 -18.95 -1.27 18.96
N GLY A 160 -20.07 -1.38 19.69
CA GLY A 160 -20.16 -2.21 20.90
C GLY A 160 -20.00 -3.71 20.61
N LYS A 161 -20.60 -4.20 19.52
CA LYS A 161 -20.47 -5.61 19.10
C LYS A 161 -19.04 -5.92 18.64
N ILE A 162 -18.44 -5.03 17.86
CA ILE A 162 -17.06 -5.17 17.40
C ILE A 162 -16.09 -5.14 18.59
N ALA A 163 -16.26 -4.20 19.52
CA ALA A 163 -15.44 -4.11 20.73
C ALA A 163 -15.47 -5.42 21.53
N ARG A 164 -16.64 -6.04 21.69
CA ARG A 164 -16.81 -7.33 22.40
C ARG A 164 -16.10 -8.47 21.67
N ILE A 165 -16.21 -8.54 20.34
CA ILE A 165 -15.55 -9.60 19.53
C ILE A 165 -14.04 -9.57 19.71
N TYR A 166 -13.45 -8.38 19.78
CA TYR A 166 -11.99 -8.21 19.80
C TYR A 166 -11.43 -7.89 21.20
N GLY A 167 -12.24 -8.01 22.27
CA GLY A 167 -11.78 -7.81 23.64
C GLY A 167 -11.29 -6.37 23.92
N THR A 168 -11.82 -5.38 23.22
CA THR A 168 -11.48 -3.96 23.36
C THR A 168 -12.69 -3.14 23.81
N THR A 169 -12.55 -1.83 23.91
CA THR A 169 -13.63 -0.91 24.30
C THR A 169 -14.08 -0.06 23.12
N VAL A 170 -15.33 0.44 23.17
CA VAL A 170 -15.84 1.39 22.18
C VAL A 170 -14.97 2.65 22.11
N ASN A 171 -14.51 3.15 23.24
CA ASN A 171 -13.64 4.32 23.32
C ASN A 171 -12.31 4.09 22.59
N GLU A 172 -11.71 2.91 22.77
CA GLU A 172 -10.48 2.54 22.09
C GLU A 172 -10.69 2.38 20.58
N LEU A 173 -11.78 1.73 20.15
CA LEU A 173 -12.14 1.68 18.73
C LEU A 173 -12.30 3.08 18.14
N CYS A 174 -12.98 3.98 18.85
CA CYS A 174 -13.13 5.37 18.42
C CYS A 174 -11.78 6.08 18.28
N ARG A 175 -10.91 5.94 19.29
CA ARG A 175 -9.56 6.52 19.29
C ARG A 175 -8.72 6.01 18.11
N LEU A 176 -8.72 4.69 17.87
CA LEU A 176 -7.94 4.05 16.82
C LEU A 176 -8.40 4.41 15.40
N ASN A 177 -9.66 4.81 15.24
CA ASN A 177 -10.27 5.03 13.92
C ASN A 177 -10.72 6.48 13.69
N GLY A 178 -10.45 7.41 14.61
CA GLY A 178 -10.94 8.79 14.50
C GLY A 178 -12.47 8.90 14.48
N LEU A 179 -13.18 7.97 15.16
CA LEU A 179 -14.63 7.90 15.23
C LEU A 179 -15.15 8.48 16.54
N LYS A 180 -16.43 8.89 16.54
CA LYS A 180 -17.20 9.18 17.77
C LYS A 180 -18.02 7.92 18.11
N SER A 181 -18.39 7.77 19.39
CA SER A 181 -19.25 6.66 19.83
C SER A 181 -20.61 6.61 19.12
N THR A 182 -21.05 7.75 18.60
CA THR A 182 -22.28 7.92 17.82
C THR A 182 -22.08 7.79 16.30
N SER A 183 -20.85 7.52 15.83
CA SER A 183 -20.57 7.38 14.41
C SER A 183 -21.31 6.20 13.81
N MET A 184 -21.99 6.41 12.68
CA MET A 184 -22.57 5.32 11.90
C MET A 184 -21.50 4.56 11.14
N LEU A 185 -21.51 3.24 11.26
CA LEU A 185 -20.63 2.36 10.51
C LEU A 185 -21.25 2.02 9.13
N ARG A 186 -20.44 2.03 8.09
CA ARG A 186 -20.84 1.63 6.74
C ARG A 186 -20.48 0.18 6.50
N ILE A 187 -21.38 -0.60 5.88
CA ILE A 187 -21.06 -1.98 5.46
C ILE A 187 -19.84 -1.95 4.54
N GLY A 188 -18.86 -2.83 4.81
CA GLY A 188 -17.57 -2.87 4.12
C GLY A 188 -16.51 -1.93 4.67
N GLN A 189 -16.82 -1.04 5.61
CA GLN A 189 -15.84 -0.20 6.30
C GLN A 189 -14.89 -1.07 7.11
N SER A 190 -13.58 -0.77 7.07
CA SER A 190 -12.58 -1.41 7.91
C SER A 190 -12.45 -0.64 9.23
N ILE A 191 -12.58 -1.34 10.35
CA ILE A 191 -12.41 -0.82 11.70
C ILE A 191 -11.19 -1.48 12.33
N ARG A 192 -10.21 -0.67 12.71
CA ARG A 192 -9.04 -1.11 13.45
C ARG A 192 -9.44 -1.49 14.87
N CYS A 193 -9.14 -2.74 15.28
CA CYS A 193 -9.61 -3.32 16.53
C CYS A 193 -8.51 -3.51 17.58
N SER A 194 -7.23 -3.40 17.22
CA SER A 194 -6.12 -3.43 18.17
C SER A 194 -5.15 -2.29 17.92
N ALA A 195 -4.61 -1.71 19.02
CA ALA A 195 -3.37 -0.96 18.95
C ALA A 195 -2.26 -1.99 18.81
N GLY A 196 -1.46 -1.93 17.75
CA GLY A 196 -0.23 -2.70 17.72
C GLY A 196 0.60 -2.37 18.99
N VAL A 197 0.98 -3.36 19.77
CA VAL A 197 1.91 -3.22 20.91
C VAL A 197 3.34 -3.38 20.40
#